data_d4e7357a91425e567fd02ac2dd9e582b
#
_entry.id   d4e7357a91425e567fd02ac2dd9e582b
#
_cell.length_a   1.000
_cell.length_b   1.000
_cell.length_c   1.000
_cell.angle_alpha   90.00
_cell.angle_beta   90.00
_cell.angle_gamma   90.00
#
_symmetry.space_group_name_H-M   'P 1'
#
loop_
_entity.id
_entity.type
_entity.pdbx_description
1 polymer ?
#
loop_
_entity_poly.entity_id
_entity_poly.type
_entity_poly.pdbx_seq_one_letter_code
_entity_poly.pdbx_strand_id
1 'polypeptide(L)'
;AVVKNGRTVLSNVINTQIAIHTEYGGVVPEIASRKHIENINPVIREALKEADVTLDDITAIGVTYGPGLVGALLVGVAEAKAIAFATDKPLVGVHHIEGHIAANYIENKELKPPFVALVVSGGHTHLVKVVDYGRYEIIGRTRDDAAGEAFDKVARAIGLGYPGGPKIDKLAKEGNPDAIEFPRAHVDDAPYDFSFSGIK
;
A
#
# COMPACT_ATOMS: atom_id res chain seq x y z
N ALA A 1 -0.27 -14.57 0.64
CA ALA A 1 -1.57 -14.63 1.32
C ALA A 1 -2.55 -15.51 0.56
N VAL A 2 -3.44 -16.19 1.27
CA VAL A 2 -4.59 -16.89 0.70
C VAL A 2 -5.86 -16.25 1.25
N VAL A 3 -6.77 -15.88 0.35
CA VAL A 3 -8.02 -15.19 0.72
C VAL A 3 -9.21 -15.96 0.15
N LYS A 4 -10.20 -16.23 1.00
CA LYS A 4 -11.44 -16.92 0.63
C LYS A 4 -12.55 -15.90 0.38
N ASN A 5 -13.18 -15.99 -0.81
CA ASN A 5 -14.32 -15.17 -1.21
C ASN A 5 -14.08 -13.66 -1.10
N GLY A 6 -12.83 -13.23 -1.29
CA GLY A 6 -12.42 -11.82 -1.25
C GLY A 6 -12.52 -11.12 0.11
N ARG A 7 -12.89 -11.83 1.19
CA ARG A 7 -13.15 -11.22 2.51
C ARG A 7 -12.54 -11.96 3.70
N THR A 8 -12.16 -13.19 3.56
CA THR A 8 -11.61 -13.99 4.66
C THR A 8 -10.17 -14.34 4.36
N VAL A 9 -9.25 -13.80 5.14
CA VAL A 9 -7.82 -14.13 5.06
C VAL A 9 -7.62 -15.49 5.73
N LEU A 10 -7.16 -16.47 4.97
CA LEU A 10 -6.77 -17.79 5.48
C LEU A 10 -5.30 -17.82 5.90
N SER A 11 -4.44 -17.10 5.16
CA SER A 11 -3.04 -16.89 5.54
C SER A 11 -2.54 -15.54 5.05
N ASN A 12 -1.54 -14.97 5.74
CA ASN A 12 -0.87 -13.73 5.35
C ASN A 12 0.60 -13.75 5.75
N VAL A 13 1.44 -14.34 4.94
CA VAL A 13 2.88 -14.46 5.18
C VAL A 13 3.60 -13.21 4.71
N ILE A 14 4.34 -12.58 5.60
CA ILE A 14 5.11 -11.36 5.35
C ILE A 14 6.60 -11.64 5.57
N ASN A 15 7.42 -11.41 4.54
CA ASN A 15 8.87 -11.42 4.65
C ASN A 15 9.39 -10.01 4.41
N THR A 16 9.62 -9.27 5.50
CA THR A 16 10.04 -7.86 5.43
C THR A 16 11.52 -7.71 5.11
N GLN A 17 11.85 -6.67 4.38
CA GLN A 17 13.23 -6.27 4.05
C GLN A 17 13.66 -4.99 4.81
N ILE A 18 12.90 -4.54 5.81
CA ILE A 18 13.13 -3.29 6.53
C ILE A 18 14.55 -3.25 7.10
N ALA A 19 14.99 -4.31 7.77
CA ALA A 19 16.33 -4.37 8.39
C ALA A 19 17.44 -4.13 7.37
N ILE A 20 17.35 -4.76 6.20
CA ILE A 20 18.35 -4.61 5.13
C ILE A 20 18.38 -3.17 4.62
N HIS A 21 17.22 -2.58 4.34
CA HIS A 21 17.15 -1.24 3.78
C HIS A 21 17.47 -0.12 4.79
N THR A 22 17.32 -0.39 6.08
CA THR A 22 17.71 0.55 7.15
C THR A 22 19.21 0.84 7.11
N GLU A 23 20.04 -0.15 6.77
CA GLU A 23 21.49 0.01 6.65
C GLU A 23 21.89 1.00 5.55
N TYR A 24 21.05 1.13 4.52
CA TYR A 24 21.26 2.05 3.39
C TYR A 24 20.52 3.39 3.55
N GLY A 25 19.83 3.60 4.67
CA GLY A 25 19.03 4.81 4.89
C GLY A 25 17.77 4.93 4.05
N GLY A 26 17.36 3.84 3.38
CA GLY A 26 16.15 3.78 2.53
C GLY A 26 16.16 2.61 1.55
N VAL A 27 15.11 2.48 0.76
CA VAL A 27 14.96 1.36 -0.18
C VAL A 27 15.96 1.47 -1.34
N VAL A 28 16.76 0.41 -1.55
CA VAL A 28 17.62 0.24 -2.72
C VAL A 28 16.93 -0.70 -3.70
N PRO A 29 16.47 -0.22 -4.88
CA PRO A 29 15.62 -0.99 -5.79
C PRO A 29 16.21 -2.32 -6.26
N GLU A 30 17.52 -2.36 -6.54
CA GLU A 30 18.21 -3.59 -6.98
C GLU A 30 18.26 -4.63 -5.86
N ILE A 31 18.60 -4.22 -4.64
CA ILE A 31 18.62 -5.12 -3.48
C ILE A 31 17.22 -5.66 -3.21
N ALA A 32 16.21 -4.79 -3.27
CA ALA A 32 14.82 -5.19 -3.10
C ALA A 32 14.41 -6.28 -4.09
N SER A 33 14.72 -6.10 -5.37
CA SER A 33 14.38 -7.06 -6.43
C SER A 33 15.06 -8.40 -6.22
N ARG A 34 16.37 -8.41 -5.89
CA ARG A 34 17.13 -9.66 -5.63
C ARG A 34 16.55 -10.42 -4.43
N LYS A 35 16.20 -9.71 -3.35
CA LYS A 35 15.59 -10.34 -2.18
C LYS A 35 14.20 -10.89 -2.45
N HIS A 36 13.41 -10.24 -3.29
CA HIS A 36 12.13 -10.80 -3.72
C HIS A 36 12.30 -12.09 -4.49
N ILE A 37 13.30 -12.22 -5.39
CA ILE A 37 13.59 -13.47 -6.10
C ILE A 37 13.90 -14.62 -5.11
N GLU A 38 14.70 -14.35 -4.09
CA GLU A 38 15.07 -15.35 -3.07
C GLU A 38 13.85 -15.80 -2.25
N ASN A 39 12.95 -14.87 -1.93
CA ASN A 39 11.91 -15.07 -0.93
C ASN A 39 10.54 -15.48 -1.51
N ILE A 40 10.25 -15.23 -2.78
CA ILE A 40 8.89 -15.37 -3.31
C ILE A 40 8.36 -16.79 -3.19
N ASN A 41 9.14 -17.79 -3.58
CA ASN A 41 8.75 -19.20 -3.51
C ASN A 41 8.58 -19.72 -2.08
N PRO A 42 9.52 -19.46 -1.13
CA PRO A 42 9.31 -19.77 0.28
C PRO A 42 8.04 -19.15 0.86
N VAL A 43 7.78 -17.87 0.57
CA VAL A 43 6.59 -17.16 1.07
C VAL A 43 5.30 -17.77 0.52
N ILE A 44 5.25 -18.11 -0.78
CA ILE A 44 4.08 -18.75 -1.39
C ILE A 44 3.81 -20.12 -0.76
N ARG A 45 4.84 -20.95 -0.60
CA ARG A 45 4.71 -22.27 0.03
C ARG A 45 4.20 -22.18 1.46
N GLU A 46 4.73 -21.26 2.26
CA GLU A 46 4.28 -21.07 3.62
C GLU A 46 2.85 -20.54 3.68
N ALA A 47 2.47 -19.65 2.77
CA ALA A 47 1.10 -19.14 2.70
C ALA A 47 0.08 -20.24 2.39
N LEU A 48 0.38 -21.15 1.48
CA LEU A 48 -0.46 -22.31 1.17
C LEU A 48 -0.56 -23.26 2.39
N LYS A 49 0.57 -23.53 3.03
CA LYS A 49 0.66 -24.41 4.21
C LYS A 49 -0.12 -23.83 5.40
N GLU A 50 0.04 -22.53 5.72
CA GLU A 50 -0.72 -21.87 6.81
C GLU A 50 -2.22 -21.86 6.53
N ALA A 51 -2.62 -21.78 5.27
CA ALA A 51 -4.01 -21.80 4.86
C ALA A 51 -4.60 -23.22 4.81
N ASP A 52 -3.76 -24.25 4.97
CA ASP A 52 -4.12 -25.67 4.83
C ASP A 52 -4.77 -25.98 3.46
N VAL A 53 -4.18 -25.45 2.39
CA VAL A 53 -4.64 -25.62 1.00
C VAL A 53 -3.48 -25.93 0.07
N THR A 54 -3.82 -26.49 -1.09
CA THR A 54 -2.90 -26.72 -2.22
C THR A 54 -3.18 -25.75 -3.36
N LEU A 55 -2.35 -25.76 -4.41
CA LEU A 55 -2.65 -24.97 -5.61
C LEU A 55 -3.94 -25.42 -6.31
N ASP A 56 -4.36 -26.68 -6.14
CA ASP A 56 -5.60 -27.18 -6.74
C ASP A 56 -6.84 -26.50 -6.17
N ASP A 57 -6.79 -26.10 -4.89
CA ASP A 57 -7.88 -25.39 -4.19
C ASP A 57 -7.98 -23.91 -4.58
N ILE A 58 -6.94 -23.36 -5.23
CA ILE A 58 -6.90 -21.94 -5.63
C ILE A 58 -7.69 -21.76 -6.91
N THR A 59 -8.59 -20.77 -6.94
CA THR A 59 -9.45 -20.47 -8.10
C THR A 59 -8.90 -19.36 -9.01
N ALA A 60 -8.04 -18.49 -8.51
CA ALA A 60 -7.40 -17.42 -9.28
C ALA A 60 -6.13 -16.94 -8.60
N ILE A 61 -5.20 -16.41 -9.40
CA ILE A 61 -3.95 -15.82 -8.92
C ILE A 61 -4.04 -14.31 -9.07
N GLY A 62 -3.93 -13.58 -7.94
CA GLY A 62 -3.87 -12.12 -7.94
C GLY A 62 -2.43 -11.62 -7.76
N VAL A 63 -2.04 -10.60 -8.53
CA VAL A 63 -0.71 -9.98 -8.40
C VAL A 63 -0.76 -8.48 -8.64
N THR A 64 -0.06 -7.71 -7.80
CA THR A 64 0.14 -6.28 -8.02
C THR A 64 1.06 -6.04 -9.20
N TYR A 65 0.56 -5.30 -10.22
CA TYR A 65 1.35 -4.94 -11.41
C TYR A 65 1.87 -3.51 -11.40
N GLY A 66 1.39 -2.66 -10.52
CA GLY A 66 1.77 -1.25 -10.43
C GLY A 66 0.81 -0.43 -9.55
N PRO A 67 1.19 0.81 -9.22
CA PRO A 67 2.55 1.36 -9.28
C PRO A 67 3.50 0.74 -8.25
N GLY A 68 4.81 0.91 -8.46
CA GLY A 68 5.86 0.44 -7.56
C GLY A 68 7.22 0.30 -8.26
N LEU A 69 8.21 -0.22 -7.56
CA LEU A 69 9.55 -0.47 -8.10
C LEU A 69 9.49 -1.56 -9.17
N VAL A 70 9.80 -1.20 -10.41
CA VAL A 70 9.64 -2.06 -11.60
C VAL A 70 10.31 -3.43 -11.40
N GLY A 71 11.54 -3.48 -10.92
CA GLY A 71 12.25 -4.75 -10.69
C GLY A 71 11.55 -5.64 -9.66
N ALA A 72 11.03 -5.07 -8.58
CA ALA A 72 10.29 -5.82 -7.57
C ALA A 72 8.92 -6.31 -8.11
N LEU A 73 8.21 -5.46 -8.84
CA LEU A 73 6.94 -5.83 -9.49
C LEU A 73 7.12 -6.97 -10.50
N LEU A 74 8.19 -6.93 -11.30
CA LEU A 74 8.49 -7.97 -12.28
C LEU A 74 8.68 -9.33 -11.65
N VAL A 75 9.31 -9.43 -10.48
CA VAL A 75 9.45 -10.70 -9.76
C VAL A 75 8.08 -11.30 -9.44
N GLY A 76 7.19 -10.50 -8.83
CA GLY A 76 5.84 -10.95 -8.48
C GLY A 76 5.01 -11.33 -9.71
N VAL A 77 5.05 -10.49 -10.75
CA VAL A 77 4.30 -10.73 -11.99
C VAL A 77 4.80 -11.97 -12.74
N ALA A 78 6.12 -12.17 -12.80
CA ALA A 78 6.69 -13.36 -13.46
C ALA A 78 6.28 -14.65 -12.73
N GLU A 79 6.39 -14.69 -11.41
CA GLU A 79 6.00 -15.85 -10.61
C GLU A 79 4.50 -16.11 -10.70
N ALA A 80 3.65 -15.08 -10.58
CA ALA A 80 2.21 -15.23 -10.70
C ALA A 80 1.80 -15.77 -12.09
N LYS A 81 2.44 -15.29 -13.16
CA LYS A 81 2.24 -15.81 -14.51
C LYS A 81 2.66 -17.28 -14.62
N ALA A 82 3.80 -17.65 -14.05
CA ALA A 82 4.28 -19.03 -14.08
C ALA A 82 3.30 -19.97 -13.36
N ILE A 83 2.83 -19.60 -12.18
CA ILE A 83 1.85 -20.40 -11.43
C ILE A 83 0.53 -20.48 -12.21
N ALA A 84 -0.01 -19.35 -12.68
CA ALA A 84 -1.26 -19.33 -13.43
C ALA A 84 -1.21 -20.19 -14.68
N PHE A 85 -0.10 -20.13 -15.43
CA PHE A 85 0.11 -20.94 -16.62
C PHE A 85 0.24 -22.45 -16.29
N ALA A 86 1.04 -22.80 -15.27
CA ALA A 86 1.26 -24.18 -14.88
C ALA A 86 0.01 -24.86 -14.30
N THR A 87 -0.90 -24.09 -13.72
CA THR A 87 -2.12 -24.61 -13.06
C THR A 87 -3.40 -24.34 -13.85
N ASP A 88 -3.31 -23.74 -15.02
CA ASP A 88 -4.43 -23.32 -15.88
C ASP A 88 -5.47 -22.47 -15.11
N LYS A 89 -4.97 -21.53 -14.28
CA LYS A 89 -5.83 -20.67 -13.46
C LYS A 89 -5.84 -19.23 -13.96
N PRO A 90 -6.96 -18.51 -13.80
CA PRO A 90 -7.04 -17.09 -14.14
C PRO A 90 -5.99 -16.26 -13.39
N LEU A 91 -5.33 -15.35 -14.12
CA LEU A 91 -4.43 -14.35 -13.56
C LEU A 91 -5.12 -12.99 -13.50
N VAL A 92 -5.15 -12.38 -12.33
CA VAL A 92 -5.77 -11.07 -12.10
C VAL A 92 -4.69 -10.03 -11.74
N GLY A 93 -4.53 -9.03 -12.60
CA GLY A 93 -3.68 -7.88 -12.31
C GLY A 93 -4.37 -6.93 -11.32
N VAL A 94 -3.70 -6.55 -10.25
CA VAL A 94 -4.22 -5.65 -9.22
C VAL A 94 -3.44 -4.36 -9.21
N HIS A 95 -4.12 -3.22 -9.28
CA HIS A 95 -3.51 -1.92 -9.07
C HIS A 95 -3.26 -1.70 -7.57
N HIS A 96 -2.04 -1.27 -7.20
CA HIS A 96 -1.62 -1.15 -5.79
C HIS A 96 -2.59 -0.33 -4.92
N ILE A 97 -3.04 0.82 -5.44
CA ILE A 97 -3.98 1.69 -4.71
C ILE A 97 -5.36 1.05 -4.57
N GLU A 98 -5.83 0.34 -5.59
CA GLU A 98 -7.08 -0.44 -5.52
C GLU A 98 -6.97 -1.56 -4.49
N GLY A 99 -5.78 -2.19 -4.38
CA GLY A 99 -5.49 -3.17 -3.33
C GLY A 99 -5.64 -2.58 -1.92
N HIS A 100 -5.15 -1.35 -1.69
CA HIS A 100 -5.32 -0.66 -0.41
C HIS A 100 -6.80 -0.37 -0.10
N ILE A 101 -7.57 0.05 -1.10
CA ILE A 101 -9.01 0.28 -0.93
C ILE A 101 -9.72 -1.05 -0.65
N ALA A 102 -9.40 -2.09 -1.40
CA ALA A 102 -10.03 -3.41 -1.26
C ALA A 102 -9.72 -4.08 0.08
N ALA A 103 -8.58 -3.76 0.73
CA ALA A 103 -8.25 -4.27 2.06
C ALA A 103 -9.31 -3.93 3.13
N ASN A 104 -10.06 -2.83 2.95
CA ASN A 104 -11.15 -2.48 3.84
C ASN A 104 -12.29 -3.49 3.84
N TYR A 105 -12.49 -4.25 2.77
CA TYR A 105 -13.49 -5.32 2.72
C TYR A 105 -13.14 -6.52 3.60
N ILE A 106 -11.88 -6.68 3.96
CA ILE A 106 -11.40 -7.73 4.86
C ILE A 106 -11.79 -7.40 6.31
N GLU A 107 -11.53 -6.14 6.72
CA GLU A 107 -11.84 -5.67 8.08
C GLU A 107 -13.34 -5.43 8.24
N ASN A 108 -13.96 -4.77 7.27
CA ASN A 108 -15.38 -4.40 7.30
C ASN A 108 -16.18 -5.28 6.34
N LYS A 109 -16.56 -6.48 6.79
CA LYS A 109 -17.22 -7.50 5.95
C LYS A 109 -18.55 -7.05 5.35
N GLU A 110 -19.23 -6.10 5.99
CA GLU A 110 -20.50 -5.53 5.51
C GLU A 110 -20.33 -4.33 4.58
N LEU A 111 -19.10 -3.83 4.42
CA LEU A 111 -18.83 -2.70 3.52
C LEU A 111 -19.16 -3.06 2.07
N LYS A 112 -19.94 -2.22 1.43
CA LYS A 112 -20.36 -2.33 0.02
C LYS A 112 -20.26 -0.98 -0.66
N PRO A 113 -19.94 -0.93 -1.96
CA PRO A 113 -20.07 0.31 -2.73
C PRO A 113 -21.56 0.78 -2.75
N PRO A 114 -21.80 2.11 -2.96
CA PRO A 114 -20.78 3.15 -3.12
C PRO A 114 -20.28 3.71 -1.79
N PHE A 115 -19.01 4.14 -1.75
CA PHE A 115 -18.42 4.89 -0.63
C PHE A 115 -17.24 5.76 -1.10
N VAL A 116 -16.72 6.61 -0.20
CA VAL A 116 -15.52 7.40 -0.46
C VAL A 116 -14.38 6.84 0.39
N ALA A 117 -13.24 6.61 -0.23
CA ALA A 117 -12.01 6.16 0.41
C ALA A 117 -10.97 7.28 0.39
N LEU A 118 -10.37 7.57 1.54
CA LEU A 118 -9.19 8.40 1.64
C LEU A 118 -7.96 7.49 1.70
N VAL A 119 -7.13 7.55 0.66
CA VAL A 119 -5.86 6.82 0.58
C VAL A 119 -4.73 7.77 0.96
N VAL A 120 -4.05 7.50 2.06
CA VAL A 120 -2.94 8.32 2.57
C VAL A 120 -1.74 7.43 2.84
N SER A 121 -0.62 7.75 2.20
CA SER A 121 0.64 7.04 2.35
C SER A 121 1.84 7.97 2.18
N GLY A 122 3.05 7.42 2.24
CA GLY A 122 4.28 8.17 1.94
C GLY A 122 4.40 8.64 0.49
N GLY A 123 3.73 8.00 -0.44
CA GLY A 123 3.81 8.33 -1.89
C GLY A 123 2.50 8.79 -2.51
N HIS A 124 1.37 8.61 -1.83
CA HIS A 124 0.05 8.89 -2.41
C HIS A 124 -0.87 9.55 -1.39
N THR A 125 -1.62 10.54 -1.85
CA THR A 125 -2.77 11.09 -1.13
C THR A 125 -3.88 11.33 -2.13
N HIS A 126 -4.90 10.46 -2.06
CA HIS A 126 -6.03 10.47 -3.00
C HIS A 126 -7.34 10.37 -2.24
N LEU A 127 -8.34 11.12 -2.69
CA LEU A 127 -9.73 10.91 -2.35
C LEU A 127 -10.40 10.17 -3.51
N VAL A 128 -10.92 8.98 -3.25
CA VAL A 128 -11.42 8.08 -4.28
C VAL A 128 -12.88 7.73 -4.00
N LYS A 129 -13.75 7.98 -4.96
CA LYS A 129 -15.12 7.48 -4.95
C LYS A 129 -15.12 6.06 -5.51
N VAL A 130 -15.48 5.12 -4.67
CA VAL A 130 -15.72 3.73 -5.05
C VAL A 130 -17.17 3.63 -5.51
N VAL A 131 -17.37 3.54 -6.81
CA VAL A 131 -18.72 3.53 -7.42
C VAL A 131 -19.32 2.13 -7.33
N ASP A 132 -18.50 1.12 -7.60
CA ASP A 132 -18.84 -0.29 -7.54
C ASP A 132 -17.55 -1.11 -7.33
N TYR A 133 -17.66 -2.41 -7.13
CA TYR A 133 -16.51 -3.31 -7.06
C TYR A 133 -15.65 -3.20 -8.31
N GLY A 134 -14.34 -2.90 -8.12
CA GLY A 134 -13.41 -2.69 -9.24
C GLY A 134 -13.65 -1.42 -10.06
N ARG A 135 -14.51 -0.50 -9.60
CA ARG A 135 -14.83 0.73 -10.31
C ARG A 135 -14.59 1.96 -9.45
N TYR A 136 -13.54 2.70 -9.77
CA TYR A 136 -13.00 3.79 -8.98
C TYR A 136 -12.95 5.11 -9.76
N GLU A 137 -13.28 6.23 -9.08
CA GLU A 137 -13.17 7.58 -9.61
C GLU A 137 -12.31 8.41 -8.63
N ILE A 138 -11.18 8.93 -9.09
CA ILE A 138 -10.37 9.86 -8.28
C ILE A 138 -11.09 11.21 -8.30
N ILE A 139 -11.56 11.67 -7.15
CA ILE A 139 -12.26 12.95 -6.98
C ILE A 139 -11.37 14.02 -6.37
N GLY A 140 -10.24 13.66 -5.79
CA GLY A 140 -9.24 14.58 -5.27
C GLY A 140 -7.88 13.89 -5.13
N ARG A 141 -6.80 14.67 -5.23
CA ARG A 141 -5.43 14.20 -5.07
C ARG A 141 -4.52 15.31 -4.56
N THR A 142 -3.36 14.95 -4.05
CA THR A 142 -2.36 15.98 -3.75
C THR A 142 -1.79 16.57 -5.03
N ARG A 143 -1.56 17.88 -5.02
CA ARG A 143 -0.91 18.63 -6.11
C ARG A 143 0.61 18.67 -6.00
N ASP A 144 1.13 18.29 -4.84
CA ASP A 144 2.54 18.33 -4.51
C ASP A 144 2.95 17.12 -3.65
N ASP A 145 3.52 17.33 -2.49
CA ASP A 145 3.91 16.23 -1.60
C ASP A 145 2.71 15.39 -1.17
N ALA A 146 2.89 14.09 -1.03
CA ALA A 146 1.94 13.26 -0.29
C ALA A 146 1.98 13.62 1.20
N ALA A 147 0.88 13.38 1.91
CA ALA A 147 0.82 13.69 3.34
C ALA A 147 1.93 12.99 4.14
N GLY A 148 2.18 11.70 3.88
CA GLY A 148 3.25 10.97 4.55
C GLY A 148 4.65 11.49 4.20
N GLU A 149 4.87 11.92 2.95
CA GLU A 149 6.11 12.56 2.52
C GLU A 149 6.32 13.90 3.26
N ALA A 150 5.29 14.69 3.44
CA ALA A 150 5.36 15.93 4.22
C ALA A 150 5.74 15.64 5.68
N PHE A 151 5.14 14.63 6.31
CA PHE A 151 5.52 14.18 7.65
C PHE A 151 6.99 13.75 7.71
N ASP A 152 7.49 13.00 6.74
CA ASP A 152 8.89 12.56 6.71
C ASP A 152 9.86 13.74 6.57
N LYS A 153 9.51 14.73 5.75
CA LYS A 153 10.32 15.94 5.56
C LYS A 153 10.37 16.79 6.84
N VAL A 154 9.21 17.01 7.47
CA VAL A 154 9.13 17.75 8.74
C VAL A 154 9.89 17.01 9.83
N ALA A 155 9.69 15.71 10.01
CA ALA A 155 10.39 14.91 11.00
C ALA A 155 11.90 14.98 10.85
N ARG A 156 12.39 14.96 9.61
CA ARG A 156 13.83 15.14 9.33
C ARG A 156 14.31 16.52 9.73
N ALA A 157 13.55 17.58 9.43
CA ALA A 157 13.92 18.96 9.76
C ALA A 157 14.01 19.18 11.27
N ILE A 158 13.13 18.55 12.07
CA ILE A 158 13.15 18.66 13.53
C ILE A 158 13.96 17.55 14.24
N GLY A 159 14.73 16.77 13.49
CA GLY A 159 15.68 15.80 14.04
C GLY A 159 15.10 14.45 14.50
N LEU A 160 13.85 14.14 14.15
CA LEU A 160 13.21 12.86 14.52
C LEU A 160 13.62 11.69 13.61
N GLY A 161 14.19 11.97 12.42
CA GLY A 161 14.61 10.95 11.46
C GLY A 161 13.43 10.24 10.76
N TYR A 162 13.72 9.05 10.19
CA TYR A 162 12.78 8.26 9.37
C TYR A 162 12.35 6.95 10.07
N PRO A 163 11.13 6.43 9.89
CA PRO A 163 9.96 7.10 9.27
C PRO A 163 9.40 8.21 10.15
N GLY A 164 9.00 9.34 9.55
CA GLY A 164 8.59 10.55 10.27
C GLY A 164 7.18 10.49 10.82
N GLY A 165 6.21 10.02 10.02
CA GLY A 165 4.80 10.01 10.38
C GLY A 165 4.51 9.38 11.75
N PRO A 166 4.91 8.12 12.02
CA PRO A 166 4.67 7.49 13.31
C PRO A 166 5.33 8.19 14.49
N LYS A 167 6.51 8.83 14.28
CA LYS A 167 7.23 9.53 15.34
C LYS A 167 6.55 10.85 15.70
N ILE A 168 6.09 11.60 14.69
CA ILE A 168 5.32 12.83 14.88
C ILE A 168 3.99 12.50 15.56
N ASP A 169 3.25 11.47 15.08
CA ASP A 169 1.98 11.06 15.69
C ASP A 169 2.13 10.71 17.18
N LYS A 170 3.21 10.02 17.53
CA LYS A 170 3.49 9.69 18.93
C LYS A 170 3.73 10.94 19.77
N LEU A 171 4.56 11.88 19.30
CA LEU A 171 4.87 13.13 20.01
C LEU A 171 3.67 14.08 20.06
N ALA A 172 2.84 14.10 19.03
CA ALA A 172 1.65 14.95 18.98
C ALA A 172 0.66 14.67 20.12
N LYS A 173 0.66 13.44 20.66
CA LYS A 173 -0.19 13.07 21.81
C LYS A 173 0.20 13.78 23.11
N GLU A 174 1.42 14.26 23.20
CA GLU A 174 1.98 15.02 24.34
C GLU A 174 1.99 16.53 24.08
N GLY A 175 1.65 16.95 22.85
CA GLY A 175 1.67 18.33 22.41
C GLY A 175 0.38 19.10 22.72
N ASN A 176 0.48 20.42 22.62
CA ASN A 176 -0.69 21.29 22.63
C ASN A 176 -1.14 21.55 21.17
N PRO A 177 -2.32 21.04 20.74
CA PRO A 177 -2.80 21.20 19.36
C PRO A 177 -3.09 22.66 18.98
N ASP A 178 -3.28 23.55 19.96
CA ASP A 178 -3.63 24.95 19.77
C ASP A 178 -2.41 25.89 19.87
N ALA A 179 -1.19 25.34 20.03
CA ALA A 179 0.01 26.15 20.21
C ALA A 179 0.41 26.94 18.95
N ILE A 180 0.13 26.38 17.77
CA ILE A 180 0.46 26.98 16.48
C ILE A 180 -0.71 26.75 15.53
N GLU A 181 -1.22 27.81 14.94
CA GLU A 181 -2.22 27.72 13.87
C GLU A 181 -1.51 27.46 12.53
N PHE A 182 -1.67 26.27 12.00
CA PHE A 182 -1.13 25.91 10.68
C PHE A 182 -2.08 26.35 9.57
N PRO A 183 -1.55 26.88 8.45
CA PRO A 183 -2.37 27.23 7.29
C PRO A 183 -3.00 25.97 6.68
N ARG A 184 -4.25 26.10 6.25
CA ARG A 184 -4.92 25.06 5.45
C ARG A 184 -4.83 25.44 3.99
N ALA A 185 -4.27 24.54 3.19
CA ALA A 185 -4.20 24.76 1.75
C ALA A 185 -5.60 24.73 1.14
N HIS A 186 -5.85 25.69 0.24
CA HIS A 186 -7.03 25.74 -0.60
C HIS A 186 -6.59 25.69 -2.07
N VAL A 187 -7.28 24.90 -2.87
CA VAL A 187 -7.01 24.76 -4.31
C VAL A 187 -8.25 25.25 -5.06
N ASP A 188 -8.17 26.45 -5.61
CA ASP A 188 -9.33 27.19 -6.14
C ASP A 188 -10.08 26.46 -7.26
N ASP A 189 -9.34 25.76 -8.13
CA ASP A 189 -9.87 25.04 -9.31
C ASP A 189 -10.28 23.58 -9.00
N ALA A 190 -9.98 23.07 -7.80
CA ALA A 190 -10.21 21.69 -7.42
C ALA A 190 -10.47 21.53 -5.92
N PRO A 191 -11.73 21.69 -5.47
CA PRO A 191 -12.07 21.80 -4.05
C PRO A 191 -11.80 20.53 -3.23
N TYR A 192 -11.54 19.39 -3.86
CA TYR A 192 -11.20 18.13 -3.20
C TYR A 192 -9.71 17.78 -3.29
N ASP A 193 -8.90 18.62 -3.95
CA ASP A 193 -7.47 18.39 -4.02
C ASP A 193 -6.75 18.89 -2.75
N PHE A 194 -5.59 18.33 -2.50
CA PHE A 194 -4.75 18.63 -1.35
C PHE A 194 -3.44 19.28 -1.77
N SER A 195 -2.82 20.00 -0.85
CA SER A 195 -1.45 20.49 -0.96
C SER A 195 -0.80 20.46 0.43
N PHE A 196 0.34 19.84 0.56
CA PHE A 196 1.07 19.68 1.82
C PHE A 196 2.45 20.36 1.81
N SER A 197 2.94 20.80 0.65
CA SER A 197 4.27 21.40 0.55
C SER A 197 4.40 22.71 1.31
N GLY A 198 3.32 23.48 1.45
CA GLY A 198 3.30 24.73 2.17
C GLY A 198 3.35 24.63 3.70
N ILE A 199 3.20 23.41 4.25
CA ILE A 199 3.17 23.17 5.70
C ILE A 199 4.58 22.84 6.24
N LYS A 200 5.50 22.40 5.41
CA LYS A 200 6.86 21.96 5.79
C LYS A 200 7.86 23.09 5.92
#